data_d3cab667a4a0d1d596003cff8e9a071b
#
_entry.id   d3cab667a4a0d1d596003cff8e9a071b
#
_cell.length_a   1.000
_cell.length_b   1.000
_cell.length_c   1.000
_cell.angle_alpha   90.00
_cell.angle_beta   90.00
_cell.angle_gamma   90.00
#
_symmetry.space_group_name_H-M   'P 1'
#
loop_
_entity.id
_entity.type
_entity.pdbx_description
1 polymer ?
#
loop_
_entity_poly.entity_id
_entity_poly.type
_entity_poly.pdbx_seq_one_letter_code
_entity_poly.pdbx_strand_id
1 'polypeptide(L)'
;FFVLTGRMKLIKTHEQGKETILRYIGPGELAAAVAVFKETDYPVTAEIIEDSEVVGWSKNTIVAMMLQYPNLAVNMLKMAVDRLDEVQNRYMEICSEQVGQRIARALLRIMKHAGKKTDTGVLIDFRLSRQDIAEYSGTTLYTVSRILSTWEKNGWIQSGRERITIINPLALVVFSENV
;
A
#
# COMPACT_ATOMS: atom_id res chain seq x y z
N PHE A 1 -15.11 -3.44 -6.66
CA PHE A 1 -14.60 -2.45 -7.64
C PHE A 1 -13.26 -2.93 -8.18
N PHE A 2 -13.06 -2.78 -9.48
CA PHE A 2 -11.80 -3.03 -10.18
C PHE A 2 -11.28 -1.70 -10.71
N VAL A 3 -10.02 -1.37 -10.41
CA VAL A 3 -9.41 -0.10 -10.82
C VAL A 3 -8.87 -0.26 -12.24
N LEU A 4 -9.37 0.55 -13.18
CA LEU A 4 -8.88 0.60 -14.57
C LEU A 4 -7.71 1.57 -14.69
N THR A 5 -7.88 2.78 -14.15
CA THR A 5 -6.86 3.83 -14.14
C THR A 5 -6.88 4.56 -12.81
N GLY A 6 -5.83 5.31 -12.52
CA GLY A 6 -5.71 6.09 -11.28
C GLY A 6 -5.30 5.27 -10.08
N ARG A 7 -5.50 5.83 -8.89
CA ARG A 7 -5.04 5.21 -7.64
C ARG A 7 -5.87 5.65 -6.44
N MET A 8 -6.04 4.73 -5.49
CA MET A 8 -6.69 5.01 -4.21
C MET A 8 -5.90 4.43 -3.05
N LYS A 9 -6.09 4.97 -1.86
CA LYS A 9 -5.63 4.38 -0.60
C LYS A 9 -6.82 3.89 0.21
N LEU A 10 -6.66 2.76 0.89
CA LEU A 10 -7.61 2.25 1.86
C LEU A 10 -7.18 2.69 3.25
N ILE A 11 -8.07 3.39 3.93
CA ILE A 11 -7.83 3.99 5.25
C ILE A 11 -8.77 3.36 6.26
N LYS A 12 -8.25 3.12 7.45
CA LYS A 12 -9.07 2.87 8.64
C LYS A 12 -8.87 3.98 9.64
N THR A 13 -9.97 4.65 10.00
CA THR A 13 -9.97 5.69 11.02
C THR A 13 -10.29 5.06 12.38
N HIS A 14 -9.49 5.35 13.38
CA HIS A 14 -9.72 4.96 14.76
C HIS A 14 -10.71 5.92 15.44
N GLU A 15 -11.30 5.49 16.55
CA GLU A 15 -12.26 6.31 17.33
C GLU A 15 -11.68 7.67 17.74
N GLN A 16 -10.39 7.78 17.93
CA GLN A 16 -9.68 9.02 18.26
C GLN A 16 -9.31 9.88 17.03
N GLY A 17 -9.83 9.54 15.85
CA GLY A 17 -9.58 10.28 14.61
C GLY A 17 -8.22 10.00 13.96
N LYS A 18 -7.39 9.12 14.52
CA LYS A 18 -6.12 8.72 13.91
C LYS A 18 -6.39 7.82 12.70
N GLU A 19 -5.77 8.14 11.59
CA GLU A 19 -5.84 7.35 10.37
C GLU A 19 -4.69 6.36 10.27
N THR A 20 -4.98 5.21 9.67
CA THR A 20 -3.99 4.20 9.32
C THR A 20 -4.24 3.80 7.87
N ILE A 21 -3.23 3.97 7.02
CA ILE A 21 -3.28 3.50 5.64
C ILE A 21 -3.02 1.99 5.64
N LEU A 22 -4.02 1.24 5.22
CA LEU A 22 -3.90 -0.21 5.13
C LEU A 22 -3.23 -0.61 3.82
N ARG A 23 -3.54 0.08 2.72
CA ARG A 23 -3.09 -0.30 1.39
C ARG A 23 -3.27 0.81 0.38
N TYR A 24 -2.38 0.82 -0.63
CA TYR A 24 -2.60 1.50 -1.90
C TYR A 24 -3.15 0.51 -2.92
N ILE A 25 -4.04 0.96 -3.80
CA ILE A 25 -4.65 0.18 -4.87
C ILE A 25 -4.46 0.95 -6.16
N GLY A 26 -3.92 0.30 -7.16
CA GLY A 26 -3.67 0.87 -8.49
C GLY A 26 -4.37 0.09 -9.61
N PRO A 27 -4.05 0.42 -10.86
CA PRO A 27 -4.63 -0.23 -12.03
C PRO A 27 -4.42 -1.75 -12.02
N GLY A 28 -5.45 -2.49 -12.39
CA GLY A 28 -5.44 -3.96 -12.41
C GLY A 28 -5.75 -4.61 -11.06
N GLU A 29 -6.02 -3.84 -10.01
CA GLU A 29 -6.29 -4.37 -8.68
C GLU A 29 -7.76 -4.25 -8.27
N LEU A 30 -8.20 -5.18 -7.39
CA LEU A 30 -9.54 -5.18 -6.81
C LEU A 30 -9.56 -4.45 -5.46
N ALA A 31 -10.50 -3.52 -5.33
CA ALA A 31 -10.89 -2.91 -4.08
C ALA A 31 -12.17 -3.56 -3.54
N ALA A 32 -12.32 -3.60 -2.21
CA ALA A 32 -13.56 -4.00 -1.54
C ALA A 32 -14.07 -5.43 -1.85
N ALA A 33 -13.21 -6.35 -2.27
CA ALA A 33 -13.58 -7.75 -2.53
C ALA A 33 -14.21 -8.43 -1.30
N VAL A 34 -13.82 -8.02 -0.10
CA VAL A 34 -14.36 -8.54 1.18
C VAL A 34 -15.87 -8.32 1.30
N ALA A 35 -16.42 -7.24 0.73
CA ALA A 35 -17.84 -6.93 0.80
C ALA A 35 -18.72 -7.96 0.05
N VAL A 36 -18.15 -8.74 -0.86
CA VAL A 36 -18.85 -9.84 -1.54
C VAL A 36 -19.21 -10.96 -0.55
N PHE A 37 -18.35 -11.19 0.44
CA PHE A 37 -18.46 -12.32 1.36
C PHE A 37 -18.99 -11.93 2.74
N LYS A 38 -19.01 -10.64 3.08
CA LYS A 38 -19.56 -10.14 4.34
C LYS A 38 -20.86 -9.38 4.10
N GLU A 39 -21.81 -9.55 5.02
CA GLU A 39 -23.08 -8.79 5.05
C GLU A 39 -22.98 -7.55 5.94
N THR A 40 -21.82 -6.95 5.98
CA THR A 40 -21.55 -5.76 6.82
C THR A 40 -21.10 -4.61 5.94
N ASP A 41 -21.21 -3.40 6.48
CA ASP A 41 -20.67 -2.19 5.86
C ASP A 41 -19.17 -2.33 5.55
N TYR A 42 -18.68 -1.50 4.65
CA TYR A 42 -17.26 -1.46 4.32
C TYR A 42 -16.44 -1.10 5.56
N PRO A 43 -15.50 -1.97 5.98
CA PRO A 43 -14.75 -1.74 7.22
C PRO A 43 -13.66 -0.68 7.08
N VAL A 44 -13.51 -0.11 5.88
CA VAL A 44 -12.46 0.86 5.50
C VAL A 44 -12.99 1.88 4.53
N THR A 45 -12.40 3.06 4.51
CA THR A 45 -12.66 4.12 3.54
C THR A 45 -11.68 4.01 2.38
N ALA A 46 -12.18 4.14 1.15
CA ALA A 46 -11.36 4.30 -0.04
C ALA A 46 -11.25 5.79 -0.38
N GLU A 47 -10.03 6.33 -0.34
CA GLU A 47 -9.73 7.71 -0.70
C GLU A 47 -8.99 7.74 -2.04
N ILE A 48 -9.52 8.50 -3.00
CA ILE A 48 -8.92 8.68 -4.32
C ILE A 48 -7.72 9.63 -4.19
N ILE A 49 -6.55 9.22 -4.64
CA ILE A 49 -5.32 10.02 -4.63
C ILE A 49 -4.88 10.45 -6.05
N GLU A 50 -5.44 9.83 -7.07
CA GLU A 50 -5.30 10.20 -8.48
C GLU A 50 -6.64 10.02 -9.17
N ASP A 51 -6.95 10.82 -10.19
CA ASP A 51 -8.18 10.66 -10.98
C ASP A 51 -8.31 9.22 -11.47
N SER A 52 -9.43 8.59 -11.13
CA SER A 52 -9.55 7.14 -11.27
C SER A 52 -10.82 6.73 -12.01
N GLU A 53 -10.68 5.74 -12.88
CA GLU A 53 -11.79 5.00 -13.45
C GLU A 53 -11.88 3.63 -12.78
N VAL A 54 -13.08 3.27 -12.35
CA VAL A 54 -13.34 1.99 -11.68
C VAL A 54 -14.58 1.30 -12.28
N VAL A 55 -14.53 -0.01 -12.37
CA VAL A 55 -15.71 -0.83 -12.69
C VAL A 55 -16.22 -1.47 -11.41
N GLY A 56 -17.51 -1.32 -11.16
CA GLY A 56 -18.17 -1.90 -9.99
C GLY A 56 -19.20 -2.95 -10.39
N TRP A 57 -19.30 -4.03 -9.61
CA TRP A 57 -20.32 -5.04 -9.74
C TRP A 57 -21.08 -5.20 -8.43
N SER A 58 -22.37 -5.50 -8.52
CA SER A 58 -23.15 -5.89 -7.35
C SER A 58 -22.67 -7.24 -6.80
N LYS A 59 -22.94 -7.50 -5.52
CA LYS A 59 -22.68 -8.82 -4.90
C LYS A 59 -23.31 -9.95 -5.71
N ASN A 60 -24.59 -9.78 -6.09
CA ASN A 60 -25.31 -10.82 -6.84
C ASN A 60 -24.67 -11.10 -8.21
N THR A 61 -24.22 -10.04 -8.90
CA THR A 61 -23.53 -10.17 -10.19
C THR A 61 -22.21 -10.94 -10.04
N ILE A 62 -21.40 -10.61 -9.03
CA ILE A 62 -20.13 -11.31 -8.80
C ILE A 62 -20.36 -12.78 -8.44
N VAL A 63 -21.35 -13.08 -7.59
CA VAL A 63 -21.69 -14.46 -7.23
C VAL A 63 -22.15 -15.25 -8.46
N ALA A 64 -23.01 -14.67 -9.31
CA ALA A 64 -23.43 -15.30 -10.56
C ALA A 64 -22.24 -15.57 -11.51
N MET A 65 -21.31 -14.59 -11.62
CA MET A 65 -20.09 -14.76 -12.41
C MET A 65 -19.19 -15.87 -11.86
N MET A 66 -19.06 -16.00 -10.53
CA MET A 66 -18.28 -17.09 -9.92
C MET A 66 -18.88 -18.47 -10.20
N LEU A 67 -20.21 -18.57 -10.21
CA LEU A 67 -20.90 -19.84 -10.54
C LEU A 67 -20.72 -20.19 -12.03
N GLN A 68 -20.76 -19.20 -12.91
CA GLN A 68 -20.55 -19.39 -14.35
C GLN A 68 -19.07 -19.62 -14.71
N TYR A 69 -18.15 -18.97 -13.99
CA TYR A 69 -16.70 -19.03 -14.21
C TYR A 69 -15.97 -19.39 -12.90
N PRO A 70 -15.91 -20.68 -12.51
CA PRO A 70 -15.32 -21.10 -11.21
C PRO A 70 -13.89 -20.62 -10.97
N ASN A 71 -13.11 -20.44 -12.04
CA ASN A 71 -11.76 -19.90 -11.94
C ASN A 71 -11.72 -18.45 -11.36
N LEU A 72 -12.80 -17.70 -11.49
CA LEU A 72 -12.92 -16.38 -10.86
C LEU A 72 -12.89 -16.52 -9.33
N ALA A 73 -13.66 -17.45 -8.78
CA ALA A 73 -13.69 -17.73 -7.34
C ALA A 73 -12.32 -18.21 -6.83
N VAL A 74 -11.66 -19.10 -7.58
CA VAL A 74 -10.30 -19.59 -7.26
C VAL A 74 -9.29 -18.42 -7.24
N ASN A 75 -9.34 -17.52 -8.22
CA ASN A 75 -8.45 -16.37 -8.28
C ASN A 75 -8.73 -15.37 -7.15
N MET A 76 -10.00 -15.14 -6.81
CA MET A 76 -10.35 -14.29 -5.66
C MET A 76 -9.88 -14.90 -4.33
N LEU A 77 -9.95 -16.23 -4.19
CA LEU A 77 -9.41 -16.92 -3.02
C LEU A 77 -7.88 -16.76 -2.92
N LYS A 78 -7.15 -16.96 -4.04
CA LYS A 78 -5.69 -16.70 -4.06
C LYS A 78 -5.36 -15.29 -3.63
N MET A 79 -6.08 -14.30 -4.16
CA MET A 79 -5.90 -12.90 -3.74
C MET A 79 -6.16 -12.71 -2.23
N ALA A 80 -7.15 -13.39 -1.67
CA ALA A 80 -7.43 -13.31 -0.23
C ALA A 80 -6.30 -13.92 0.62
N VAL A 81 -5.74 -15.05 0.18
CA VAL A 81 -4.57 -15.68 0.81
C VAL A 81 -3.36 -14.76 0.76
N ASP A 82 -3.01 -14.22 -0.43
CA ASP A 82 -1.90 -13.28 -0.57
C ASP A 82 -2.06 -12.04 0.34
N ARG A 83 -3.31 -11.60 0.54
CA ARG A 83 -3.61 -10.49 1.46
C ARG A 83 -3.42 -10.88 2.92
N LEU A 84 -3.82 -12.09 3.29
CA LEU A 84 -3.61 -12.59 4.64
C LEU A 84 -2.11 -12.67 4.96
N ASP A 85 -1.30 -13.19 4.04
CA ASP A 85 0.15 -13.27 4.18
C ASP A 85 0.77 -11.87 4.32
N GLU A 86 0.34 -10.91 3.50
CA GLU A 86 0.80 -9.51 3.62
C GLU A 86 0.48 -8.92 5.01
N VAL A 87 -0.73 -9.13 5.52
CA VAL A 87 -1.15 -8.64 6.83
C VAL A 87 -0.35 -9.32 7.95
N GLN A 88 -0.11 -10.63 7.87
CA GLN A 88 0.69 -11.37 8.84
C GLN A 88 2.14 -10.86 8.85
N ASN A 89 2.75 -10.67 7.68
CA ASN A 89 4.10 -10.12 7.57
C ASN A 89 4.19 -8.72 8.19
N ARG A 90 3.22 -7.83 7.90
CA ARG A 90 3.18 -6.48 8.50
C ARG A 90 2.96 -6.52 10.01
N TYR A 91 2.18 -7.46 10.51
CA TYR A 91 2.03 -7.67 11.95
C TYR A 91 3.36 -8.07 12.61
N MET A 92 4.08 -9.01 12.00
CA MET A 92 5.41 -9.42 12.47
C MET A 92 6.42 -8.26 12.43
N GLU A 93 6.42 -7.45 11.36
CA GLU A 93 7.24 -6.23 11.26
C GLU A 93 6.97 -5.28 12.45
N ILE A 94 5.71 -5.07 12.80
CA ILE A 94 5.34 -4.20 13.94
C ILE A 94 5.83 -4.77 15.26
N CYS A 95 5.78 -6.10 15.44
CA CYS A 95 6.16 -6.77 16.67
C CYS A 95 7.68 -6.89 16.88
N SER A 96 8.45 -7.02 15.79
CA SER A 96 9.86 -7.43 15.87
C SER A 96 10.86 -6.44 15.29
N GLU A 97 10.43 -5.50 14.45
CA GLU A 97 11.35 -4.63 13.72
C GLU A 97 11.43 -3.20 14.28
N GLN A 98 12.59 -2.59 14.12
CA GLN A 98 12.76 -1.18 14.42
C GLN A 98 11.97 -0.31 13.42
N VAL A 99 11.59 0.89 13.85
CA VAL A 99 10.79 1.83 13.02
C VAL A 99 11.43 2.12 11.67
N GLY A 100 12.75 2.25 11.62
CA GLY A 100 13.47 2.49 10.35
C GLY A 100 13.29 1.35 9.35
N GLN A 101 13.37 0.10 9.81
CA GLN A 101 13.18 -1.09 8.98
C GLN A 101 11.75 -1.12 8.41
N ARG A 102 10.74 -0.85 9.25
CA ARG A 102 9.34 -0.78 8.80
C ARG A 102 9.12 0.30 7.74
N ILE A 103 9.75 1.48 7.89
CA ILE A 103 9.69 2.54 6.87
C ILE A 103 10.37 2.09 5.57
N ALA A 104 11.54 1.41 5.65
CA ALA A 104 12.21 0.88 4.47
C ALA A 104 11.34 -0.15 3.73
N ARG A 105 10.76 -1.11 4.45
CA ARG A 105 9.82 -2.09 3.87
C ARG A 105 8.58 -1.45 3.28
N ALA A 106 8.04 -0.42 3.94
CA ALA A 106 6.90 0.34 3.43
C ALA A 106 7.23 0.98 2.07
N LEU A 107 8.36 1.66 1.95
CA LEU A 107 8.81 2.28 0.70
C LEU A 107 9.09 1.24 -0.39
N LEU A 108 9.71 0.11 -0.05
CA LEU A 108 9.98 -0.98 -1.00
C LEU A 108 8.67 -1.61 -1.52
N ARG A 109 7.68 -1.82 -0.65
CA ARG A 109 6.35 -2.30 -1.07
C ARG A 109 5.66 -1.30 -2.01
N ILE A 110 5.65 -0.03 -1.66
CA ILE A 110 5.07 1.02 -2.51
C ILE A 110 5.80 1.10 -3.85
N MET A 111 7.14 1.06 -3.83
CA MET A 111 7.97 1.04 -5.05
C MET A 111 7.64 -0.15 -5.96
N LYS A 112 7.39 -1.33 -5.39
CA LYS A 112 7.05 -2.54 -6.17
C LYS A 112 5.74 -2.37 -6.96
N HIS A 113 4.76 -1.67 -6.39
CA HIS A 113 3.43 -1.48 -6.98
C HIS A 113 3.29 -0.20 -7.82
N ALA A 114 4.08 0.82 -7.53
CA ALA A 114 3.94 2.15 -8.13
C ALA A 114 5.27 2.79 -8.52
N GLY A 115 6.32 2.02 -8.63
CA GLY A 115 7.65 2.51 -9.02
C GLY A 115 7.77 2.66 -10.53
N LYS A 116 8.23 3.84 -10.98
CA LYS A 116 8.58 4.14 -12.36
C LYS A 116 10.09 4.37 -12.46
N LYS A 117 10.76 3.61 -13.32
CA LYS A 117 12.20 3.78 -13.54
C LYS A 117 12.49 5.17 -14.12
N THR A 118 13.52 5.81 -13.60
CA THR A 118 14.07 7.09 -14.06
C THR A 118 15.58 6.94 -14.24
N ASP A 119 16.23 7.96 -14.79
CA ASP A 119 17.70 7.95 -14.96
C ASP A 119 18.46 7.92 -13.63
N THR A 120 17.84 8.39 -12.55
CA THR A 120 18.46 8.52 -11.22
C THR A 120 18.01 7.45 -10.22
N GLY A 121 17.01 6.64 -10.56
CA GLY A 121 16.49 5.63 -9.63
C GLY A 121 15.05 5.21 -9.96
N VAL A 122 14.27 4.92 -8.93
CA VAL A 122 12.86 4.54 -9.07
C VAL A 122 11.98 5.59 -8.39
N LEU A 123 11.25 6.37 -9.17
CA LEU A 123 10.27 7.34 -8.69
C LEU A 123 9.01 6.60 -8.24
N ILE A 124 8.49 6.92 -7.05
CA ILE A 124 7.14 6.55 -6.66
C ILE A 124 6.18 7.47 -7.41
N ASP A 125 5.44 6.89 -8.38
CA ASP A 125 4.68 7.64 -9.39
C ASP A 125 3.27 8.02 -8.90
N PHE A 126 3.18 8.60 -7.71
CA PHE A 126 2.01 9.28 -7.16
C PHE A 126 2.41 10.19 -5.99
N ARG A 127 1.47 11.02 -5.52
CA ARG A 127 1.72 11.90 -4.37
C ARG A 127 1.81 11.08 -3.09
N LEU A 128 2.99 11.05 -2.49
CA LEU A 128 3.29 10.34 -1.25
C LEU A 128 3.88 11.32 -0.25
N SER A 129 3.08 11.74 0.72
CA SER A 129 3.53 12.63 1.78
C SER A 129 4.28 11.86 2.87
N ARG A 130 5.06 12.56 3.68
CA ARG A 130 5.69 11.98 4.89
C ARG A 130 4.65 11.52 5.91
N GLN A 131 3.48 12.17 5.93
CA GLN A 131 2.35 11.78 6.77
C GLN A 131 1.78 10.43 6.31
N ASP A 132 1.58 10.24 4.99
CA ASP A 132 1.13 8.95 4.44
C ASP A 132 2.10 7.81 4.79
N ILE A 133 3.41 8.07 4.73
CA ILE A 133 4.43 7.08 5.13
C ILE A 133 4.30 6.76 6.62
N ALA A 134 4.07 7.75 7.47
CA ALA A 134 3.89 7.57 8.91
C ALA A 134 2.65 6.70 9.20
N GLU A 135 1.52 7.00 8.56
CA GLU A 135 0.27 6.25 8.69
C GLU A 135 0.37 4.82 8.13
N TYR A 136 1.11 4.64 7.03
CA TYR A 136 1.32 3.34 6.42
C TYR A 136 2.31 2.45 7.19
N SER A 137 3.33 3.03 7.83
CA SER A 137 4.36 2.30 8.61
C SER A 137 4.09 2.22 10.12
N GLY A 138 2.98 2.82 10.59
CA GLY A 138 2.58 2.81 12.00
C GLY A 138 3.54 3.61 12.90
N THR A 139 3.94 4.82 12.47
CA THR A 139 4.83 5.70 13.23
C THR A 139 4.36 7.17 13.17
N THR A 140 5.22 8.11 13.52
CA THR A 140 4.93 9.55 13.52
C THR A 140 5.59 10.26 12.35
N LEU A 141 4.98 11.36 11.88
CA LEU A 141 5.56 12.25 10.88
C LEU A 141 6.99 12.72 11.25
N TYR A 142 7.21 13.03 12.53
CA TYR A 142 8.53 13.45 13.01
C TYR A 142 9.59 12.36 12.82
N THR A 143 9.26 11.12 13.16
CA THR A 143 10.15 9.96 13.01
C THR A 143 10.46 9.71 11.54
N VAL A 144 9.45 9.73 10.66
CA VAL A 144 9.64 9.60 9.21
C VAL A 144 10.55 10.71 8.69
N SER A 145 10.29 11.96 9.05
CA SER A 145 11.09 13.10 8.59
C SER A 145 12.56 12.96 8.95
N ARG A 146 12.86 12.55 10.18
CA ARG A 146 14.23 12.33 10.64
C ARG A 146 14.93 11.20 9.88
N ILE A 147 14.26 10.08 9.68
CA ILE A 147 14.81 8.91 8.99
C ILE A 147 15.04 9.22 7.51
N LEU A 148 14.05 9.78 6.81
CA LEU A 148 14.20 10.14 5.41
C LEU A 148 15.32 11.13 5.18
N SER A 149 15.46 12.14 6.06
CA SER A 149 16.58 13.11 5.96
C SER A 149 17.95 12.45 6.13
N THR A 150 18.06 11.41 6.94
CA THR A 150 19.28 10.60 7.04
C THR A 150 19.55 9.81 5.75
N TRP A 151 18.52 9.18 5.18
CA TRP A 151 18.67 8.43 3.93
C TRP A 151 18.94 9.30 2.71
N GLU A 152 18.44 10.54 2.71
CA GLU A 152 18.80 11.55 1.70
C GLU A 152 20.29 11.91 1.78
N LYS A 153 20.83 12.17 2.98
CA LYS A 153 22.25 12.44 3.18
C LYS A 153 23.13 11.27 2.75
N ASN A 154 22.64 10.03 2.91
CA ASN A 154 23.34 8.83 2.49
C ASN A 154 23.18 8.54 0.98
N GLY A 155 22.40 9.32 0.24
CA GLY A 155 22.14 9.10 -1.18
C GLY A 155 21.24 7.88 -1.48
N TRP A 156 20.48 7.40 -0.51
CA TRP A 156 19.58 6.26 -0.72
C TRP A 156 18.27 6.64 -1.37
N ILE A 157 17.78 7.82 -1.03
CA ILE A 157 16.56 8.40 -1.58
C ILE A 157 16.77 9.88 -1.92
N GLN A 158 15.88 10.40 -2.74
CA GLN A 158 15.69 11.82 -2.95
C GLN A 158 14.22 12.16 -2.70
N SER A 159 13.92 13.08 -1.79
CA SER A 159 12.56 13.54 -1.56
C SER A 159 12.35 14.95 -2.09
N GLY A 160 11.17 15.17 -2.68
CA GLY A 160 10.63 16.45 -3.08
C GLY A 160 9.30 16.72 -2.38
N ARG A 161 8.56 17.71 -2.86
CA ARG A 161 7.22 17.97 -2.34
C ARG A 161 6.29 16.83 -2.73
N GLU A 162 5.92 15.98 -1.75
CA GLU A 162 5.05 14.80 -1.93
C GLU A 162 5.55 13.81 -3.01
N ARG A 163 6.87 13.75 -3.21
CA ARG A 163 7.50 12.83 -4.17
C ARG A 163 8.73 12.20 -3.54
N ILE A 164 8.92 10.92 -3.79
CA ILE A 164 10.09 10.16 -3.34
C ILE A 164 10.65 9.39 -4.53
N THR A 165 11.95 9.57 -4.77
CA THR A 165 12.72 8.75 -5.70
C THR A 165 13.67 7.89 -4.88
N ILE A 166 13.60 6.59 -5.05
CA ILE A 166 14.53 5.64 -4.43
C ILE A 166 15.73 5.51 -5.36
N ILE A 167 16.86 6.07 -4.92
CA ILE A 167 18.12 6.09 -5.69
C ILE A 167 18.83 4.76 -5.55
N ASN A 168 18.88 4.20 -4.34
CA ASN A 168 19.54 2.94 -4.06
C ASN A 168 18.59 1.95 -3.38
N PRO A 169 17.76 1.20 -4.15
CA PRO A 169 16.85 0.21 -3.60
C PRO A 169 17.57 -0.87 -2.77
N LEU A 170 18.76 -1.27 -3.19
CA LEU A 170 19.54 -2.31 -2.49
C LEU A 170 19.92 -1.87 -1.08
N ALA A 171 20.29 -0.61 -0.88
CA ALA A 171 20.59 -0.08 0.45
C ALA A 171 19.38 -0.16 1.38
N LEU A 172 18.16 0.13 0.88
CA LEU A 172 16.94 -0.01 1.67
C LEU A 172 16.62 -1.49 1.97
N VAL A 173 16.86 -2.41 1.03
CA VAL A 173 16.69 -3.85 1.26
C VAL A 173 17.64 -4.32 2.36
N VAL A 174 18.94 -4.07 2.22
CA VAL A 174 19.95 -4.45 3.23
C VAL A 174 19.62 -3.84 4.60
N PHE A 175 19.23 -2.57 4.62
CA PHE A 175 18.84 -1.90 5.88
C PHE A 175 17.60 -2.54 6.52
N SER A 176 16.63 -2.99 5.72
CA SER A 176 15.42 -3.63 6.21
C SER A 176 15.62 -5.05 6.76
N GLU A 177 16.73 -5.70 6.38
CA GLU A 177 17.06 -7.08 6.76
C GLU A 177 18.10 -7.18 7.89
N ASN A 178 18.86 -6.10 8.14
CA ASN A 178 19.85 -6.09 9.22
C ASN A 178 19.16 -5.99 10.59
N VAL A 179 19.25 -7.09 11.33
CA VAL A 179 18.83 -7.21 12.75
C VAL A 179 19.89 -6.63 13.67
#